data_8006439084ad437fab91e07bc4958ac1
#
_entry.id   8006439084ad437fab91e07bc4958ac1
#
_cell.length_a   1.000
_cell.length_b   1.000
_cell.length_c   1.000
_cell.angle_alpha   90.00
_cell.angle_beta   90.00
_cell.angle_gamma   90.00
#
_symmetry.space_group_name_H-M   'P 1'
#
loop_
_entity.id
_entity.type
_entity.pdbx_description
1 polymer ?
#
loop_
_entity_poly.entity_id
_entity_poly.type
_entity_poly.pdbx_seq_one_letter_code
_entity_poly.pdbx_strand_id
1 'polypeptide(L)'
;PAPAKDSLYALAFTRWVQATSDTSRFATFAAGISGRLYTGLNSAGALETGISTSHTYGMPLIAGSSVKGIARNYAESLGLDKAYLTVLFGDDSDSGSLKAGALVWHDAWFVPANTQPFVAEIITTHHQDYYNGKQLEADEMESPIPNQQIATQGSFYFAIECAPGAQAWAVYAQNLLFQALQTQGAGSKTASGYGYFTEAAEDAQRSI
;
A
#
# COMPACT_ATOMS: atom_id res chain seq x y z
N PRO A 1 12.23 -13.77 9.99
CA PRO A 1 11.47 -14.99 9.72
C PRO A 1 10.03 -14.65 9.37
N ALA A 2 9.33 -15.58 8.67
CA ALA A 2 7.91 -15.50 8.47
C ALA A 2 7.17 -15.52 9.82
N PRO A 3 5.99 -14.85 9.96
CA PRO A 3 5.23 -14.92 11.20
C PRO A 3 4.77 -16.35 11.47
N ALA A 4 4.98 -16.82 12.70
CA ALA A 4 4.51 -18.15 13.10
C ALA A 4 2.97 -18.23 13.02
N LYS A 5 2.43 -19.40 12.66
CA LYS A 5 0.98 -19.60 12.49
C LYS A 5 0.17 -19.38 13.78
N ASP A 6 0.80 -19.57 14.94
CA ASP A 6 0.25 -19.37 16.27
C ASP A 6 0.65 -18.05 16.92
N SER A 7 1.27 -17.13 16.14
CA SER A 7 1.64 -15.81 16.62
C SER A 7 0.41 -14.97 16.95
N LEU A 8 0.58 -14.00 17.85
CA LEU A 8 -0.47 -13.02 18.16
C LEU A 8 -0.92 -12.26 16.90
N TYR A 9 0.00 -11.99 15.97
CA TYR A 9 -0.33 -11.37 14.70
C TYR A 9 -1.23 -12.26 13.84
N ALA A 10 -0.91 -13.53 13.69
CA ALA A 10 -1.72 -14.46 12.90
C ALA A 10 -3.14 -14.61 13.47
N LEU A 11 -3.27 -14.65 14.80
CA LEU A 11 -4.59 -14.64 15.47
C LEU A 11 -5.37 -13.33 15.21
N ALA A 12 -4.69 -12.19 15.30
CA ALA A 12 -5.30 -10.89 15.02
C ALA A 12 -5.74 -10.77 13.56
N PHE A 13 -4.92 -11.25 12.63
CA PHE A 13 -5.23 -11.30 11.20
C PHE A 13 -6.45 -12.17 10.92
N THR A 14 -6.51 -13.37 11.49
CA THR A 14 -7.68 -14.26 11.34
C THR A 14 -8.96 -13.59 11.85
N ARG A 15 -8.91 -12.89 12.98
CA ARG A 15 -10.05 -12.14 13.51
C ARG A 15 -10.45 -10.99 12.58
N TRP A 16 -9.47 -10.32 11.97
CA TRP A 16 -9.73 -9.26 11.01
C TRP A 16 -10.41 -9.79 9.75
N VAL A 17 -9.93 -10.89 9.18
CA VAL A 17 -10.59 -11.56 8.04
C VAL A 17 -12.02 -11.96 8.40
N GLN A 18 -12.26 -12.53 9.58
CA GLN A 18 -13.60 -12.88 10.05
C GLN A 18 -14.49 -11.64 10.21
N ALA A 19 -13.96 -10.55 10.77
CA ALA A 19 -14.71 -9.31 10.97
C ALA A 19 -15.11 -8.62 9.65
N THR A 20 -14.36 -8.85 8.59
CA THR A 20 -14.58 -8.28 7.24
C THR A 20 -15.21 -9.28 6.26
N SER A 21 -15.68 -10.44 6.74
CA SER A 21 -16.28 -11.50 5.91
C SER A 21 -17.70 -11.21 5.42
N ASP A 22 -18.38 -10.23 6.02
CA ASP A 22 -19.73 -9.82 5.62
C ASP A 22 -19.69 -9.09 4.28
N THR A 23 -19.97 -9.81 3.21
CA THR A 23 -19.94 -9.29 1.84
C THR A 23 -21.02 -8.23 1.55
N SER A 24 -21.99 -8.04 2.43
CA SER A 24 -22.95 -6.94 2.32
C SER A 24 -22.36 -5.59 2.75
N ARG A 25 -21.29 -5.62 3.53
CA ARG A 25 -20.61 -4.45 4.09
C ARG A 25 -19.19 -4.25 3.59
N PHE A 26 -18.54 -5.32 3.20
CA PHE A 26 -17.11 -5.30 2.81
C PHE A 26 -16.89 -5.84 1.41
N ALA A 27 -16.00 -5.19 0.69
CA ALA A 27 -15.32 -5.75 -0.48
C ALA A 27 -13.86 -5.97 -0.10
N THR A 28 -13.38 -7.22 -0.22
CA THR A 28 -12.06 -7.64 0.26
C THR A 28 -11.31 -8.43 -0.79
N PHE A 29 -9.99 -8.30 -0.81
CA PHE A 29 -9.12 -9.09 -1.66
C PHE A 29 -7.71 -9.16 -1.09
N ALA A 30 -6.94 -10.15 -1.54
CA ALA A 30 -5.50 -10.18 -1.33
C ALA A 30 -4.75 -9.92 -2.63
N ALA A 31 -3.62 -9.20 -2.52
CA ALA A 31 -2.71 -8.97 -3.62
C ALA A 31 -1.25 -9.20 -3.17
N GLY A 32 -0.46 -9.82 -4.04
CA GLY A 32 0.96 -10.10 -3.83
C GLY A 32 1.85 -9.01 -4.41
N ILE A 33 2.92 -8.67 -3.71
CA ILE A 33 3.92 -7.72 -4.21
C ILE A 33 4.73 -8.42 -5.33
N SER A 34 4.79 -7.77 -6.49
CA SER A 34 5.71 -8.14 -7.57
C SER A 34 7.08 -7.51 -7.30
N GLY A 35 8.01 -8.31 -6.77
CA GLY A 35 9.32 -7.81 -6.37
C GLY A 35 9.36 -7.28 -4.94
N ARG A 36 9.53 -5.97 -4.76
CA ARG A 36 9.69 -5.31 -3.46
C ARG A 36 8.80 -4.08 -3.32
N LEU A 37 8.43 -3.78 -2.07
CA LEU A 37 7.63 -2.60 -1.72
C LEU A 37 8.38 -1.77 -0.68
N TYR A 38 8.49 -0.48 -0.91
CA TYR A 38 8.95 0.50 0.06
C TYR A 38 7.79 1.35 0.58
N THR A 39 7.53 1.25 1.90
CA THR A 39 6.56 2.09 2.60
C THR A 39 7.27 2.86 3.72
N GLY A 40 7.00 4.15 3.84
CA GLY A 40 7.55 4.96 4.92
C GLY A 40 8.98 5.48 4.72
N LEU A 41 9.56 5.43 3.52
CA LEU A 41 10.90 5.98 3.24
C LEU A 41 11.05 7.47 3.60
N ASN A 42 9.96 8.23 3.55
CA ASN A 42 9.94 9.67 3.83
C ASN A 42 9.53 9.97 5.28
N SER A 43 9.36 8.96 6.13
CA SER A 43 9.07 9.21 7.54
C SER A 43 10.27 9.86 8.20
N ALA A 44 10.07 11.01 8.84
CA ALA A 44 11.08 11.69 9.65
C ALA A 44 11.36 10.86 10.93
N GLY A 45 11.96 9.69 10.75
CA GLY A 45 12.36 8.79 11.83
C GLY A 45 13.81 8.99 12.21
N ALA A 46 14.18 8.49 13.39
CA ALA A 46 15.57 8.48 13.86
C ALA A 46 16.48 7.54 13.05
N LEU A 47 15.89 6.71 12.19
CA LEU A 47 16.60 5.79 11.31
C LEU A 47 16.63 6.37 9.89
N GLU A 48 17.77 6.26 9.21
CA GLU A 48 17.93 6.65 7.81
C GLU A 48 17.04 5.82 6.86
N THR A 49 16.57 4.66 7.35
CA THR A 49 15.68 3.74 6.64
C THR A 49 14.30 3.77 7.28
N GLY A 50 13.32 4.41 6.61
CA GLY A 50 11.93 4.40 7.07
C GLY A 50 11.21 3.14 6.61
N ILE A 51 10.39 2.56 7.48
CA ILE A 51 9.46 1.49 7.13
C ILE A 51 8.14 1.69 7.89
N SER A 52 7.02 1.49 7.19
CA SER A 52 5.69 1.56 7.80
C SER A 52 5.31 0.20 8.36
N THR A 53 5.12 0.14 9.69
CA THR A 53 4.72 -1.08 10.40
C THR A 53 3.57 -0.80 11.35
N SER A 54 2.79 -1.84 11.64
CA SER A 54 1.83 -1.81 12.75
C SER A 54 2.56 -1.64 14.07
N HIS A 55 2.19 -0.63 14.86
CA HIS A 55 2.79 -0.36 16.17
C HIS A 55 2.67 -1.55 17.13
N THR A 56 1.54 -2.26 17.07
CA THR A 56 1.26 -3.37 18.00
C THR A 56 2.04 -4.62 17.64
N TYR A 57 2.20 -4.90 16.35
CA TYR A 57 2.71 -6.20 15.90
C TYR A 57 4.07 -6.12 15.19
N GLY A 58 4.54 -4.93 14.83
CA GLY A 58 5.77 -4.75 14.06
C GLY A 58 5.72 -5.34 12.64
N MET A 59 4.53 -5.68 12.14
CA MET A 59 4.34 -6.24 10.81
C MET A 59 4.10 -5.14 9.77
N PRO A 60 4.49 -5.34 8.50
CA PRO A 60 4.25 -4.35 7.45
C PRO A 60 2.78 -3.96 7.37
N LEU A 61 2.54 -2.67 7.12
CA LEU A 61 1.21 -2.10 7.00
C LEU A 61 1.20 -1.07 5.87
N ILE A 62 0.12 -1.05 5.09
CA ILE A 62 -0.18 0.06 4.18
C ILE A 62 -1.36 0.82 4.80
N ALA A 63 -1.13 2.05 5.22
CA ALA A 63 -2.17 2.85 5.87
C ALA A 63 -3.40 3.05 4.96
N GLY A 64 -4.59 3.00 5.53
CA GLY A 64 -5.84 3.19 4.79
C GLY A 64 -5.92 4.51 4.04
N SER A 65 -5.29 5.56 4.57
CA SER A 65 -5.12 6.83 3.87
C SER A 65 -4.29 6.71 2.59
N SER A 66 -3.24 5.87 2.61
CA SER A 66 -2.43 5.56 1.43
C SER A 66 -3.21 4.70 0.44
N VAL A 67 -3.95 3.70 0.92
CA VAL A 67 -4.83 2.86 0.09
C VAL A 67 -5.85 3.73 -0.65
N LYS A 68 -6.53 4.64 0.07
CA LYS A 68 -7.46 5.62 -0.48
C LYS A 68 -6.78 6.53 -1.52
N GLY A 69 -5.58 7.04 -1.20
CA GLY A 69 -4.83 7.94 -2.07
C GLY A 69 -4.42 7.28 -3.40
N ILE A 70 -3.98 6.01 -3.35
CA ILE A 70 -3.62 5.23 -4.55
C ILE A 70 -4.85 5.07 -5.47
N ALA A 71 -5.99 4.64 -4.90
CA ALA A 71 -7.22 4.45 -5.66
C ALA A 71 -7.74 5.78 -6.24
N ARG A 72 -7.66 6.89 -5.47
CA ARG A 72 -8.08 8.22 -5.92
C ARG A 72 -7.21 8.72 -7.08
N ASN A 73 -5.90 8.64 -6.95
CA ASN A 73 -4.97 9.07 -8.01
C ASN A 73 -5.23 8.31 -9.31
N TYR A 74 -5.45 7.01 -9.22
CA TYR A 74 -5.79 6.19 -10.40
C TYR A 74 -7.13 6.59 -11.01
N ALA A 75 -8.17 6.79 -10.18
CA ALA A 75 -9.49 7.23 -10.64
C ALA A 75 -9.43 8.58 -11.37
N GLU A 76 -8.65 9.53 -10.84
CA GLU A 76 -8.43 10.84 -11.45
C GLU A 76 -7.66 10.70 -12.78
N SER A 77 -6.67 9.81 -12.85
CA SER A 77 -5.91 9.55 -14.09
C SER A 77 -6.76 8.93 -15.20
N LEU A 78 -7.82 8.20 -14.85
CA LEU A 78 -8.80 7.67 -15.78
C LEU A 78 -9.84 8.72 -16.22
N GLY A 79 -9.82 9.92 -15.65
CA GLY A 79 -10.80 10.96 -15.95
C GLY A 79 -12.19 10.70 -15.35
N LEU A 80 -12.26 10.01 -14.19
CA LEU A 80 -13.53 9.73 -13.53
C LEU A 80 -14.25 11.03 -13.17
N ASP A 81 -15.57 11.07 -13.44
CA ASP A 81 -16.38 12.26 -13.12
C ASP A 81 -16.34 12.63 -11.64
N LYS A 82 -16.35 13.94 -11.35
CA LYS A 82 -16.28 14.47 -9.99
C LYS A 82 -17.37 13.91 -9.06
N ALA A 83 -18.56 13.62 -9.59
CA ALA A 83 -19.63 13.03 -8.79
C ALA A 83 -19.26 11.66 -8.25
N TYR A 84 -18.63 10.81 -9.08
CA TYR A 84 -18.13 9.50 -8.66
C TYR A 84 -16.96 9.62 -7.68
N LEU A 85 -16.02 10.54 -7.93
CA LEU A 85 -14.91 10.80 -7.01
C LEU A 85 -15.42 11.23 -5.64
N THR A 86 -16.45 12.07 -5.58
CA THR A 86 -17.08 12.51 -4.32
C THR A 86 -17.70 11.32 -3.56
N VAL A 87 -18.39 10.42 -4.25
CA VAL A 87 -18.98 9.23 -3.62
C VAL A 87 -17.90 8.31 -3.06
N LEU A 88 -16.85 8.04 -3.84
CA LEU A 88 -15.79 7.10 -3.46
C LEU A 88 -14.86 7.66 -2.38
N PHE A 89 -14.50 8.94 -2.48
CA PHE A 89 -13.39 9.52 -1.70
C PHE A 89 -13.78 10.72 -0.84
N GLY A 90 -14.96 11.28 -1.05
CA GLY A 90 -15.36 12.54 -0.43
C GLY A 90 -14.91 13.76 -1.22
N ASP A 91 -15.38 14.92 -0.81
CA ASP A 91 -15.07 16.22 -1.41
C ASP A 91 -14.35 17.12 -0.41
N ASP A 92 -13.14 17.59 -0.79
CA ASP A 92 -12.30 18.51 -0.04
C ASP A 92 -12.44 19.96 -0.55
N SER A 93 -13.42 20.23 -1.43
CA SER A 93 -13.57 21.56 -2.00
C SER A 93 -13.90 22.60 -0.93
N ASP A 94 -13.27 23.79 -1.04
CA ASP A 94 -13.40 24.97 -0.15
C ASP A 94 -14.82 25.55 -0.03
N SER A 95 -15.83 24.87 -0.56
CA SER A 95 -17.24 25.30 -0.56
C SER A 95 -17.92 25.21 0.82
N GLY A 96 -17.18 25.01 1.90
CA GLY A 96 -17.68 25.03 3.28
C GLY A 96 -18.50 23.82 3.72
N SER A 97 -18.69 22.83 2.85
CA SER A 97 -19.40 21.58 3.12
C SER A 97 -18.51 20.39 2.81
N LEU A 98 -17.71 19.97 3.79
CA LEU A 98 -16.96 18.71 3.73
C LEU A 98 -17.94 17.54 3.57
N LYS A 99 -17.83 16.82 2.45
CA LYS A 99 -18.61 15.60 2.22
C LYS A 99 -17.72 14.40 2.40
N ALA A 100 -18.02 13.58 3.40
CA ALA A 100 -17.37 12.28 3.54
C ALA A 100 -17.75 11.38 2.37
N GLY A 101 -16.80 10.56 1.89
CA GLY A 101 -17.10 9.50 0.93
C GLY A 101 -17.99 8.42 1.53
N ALA A 102 -18.64 7.63 0.69
CA ALA A 102 -19.52 6.53 1.09
C ALA A 102 -18.75 5.29 1.57
N LEU A 103 -17.43 5.27 1.41
CA LEU A 103 -16.57 4.13 1.68
C LEU A 103 -15.56 4.43 2.78
N VAL A 104 -15.26 3.41 3.60
CA VAL A 104 -14.15 3.41 4.56
C VAL A 104 -13.02 2.55 4.00
N TRP A 105 -11.85 3.15 3.85
CA TRP A 105 -10.64 2.52 3.35
C TRP A 105 -9.80 2.09 4.54
N HIS A 106 -9.79 0.79 4.83
CA HIS A 106 -9.04 0.25 5.96
C HIS A 106 -7.55 0.10 5.62
N ASP A 107 -6.73 0.03 6.68
CA ASP A 107 -5.32 -0.33 6.54
C ASP A 107 -5.22 -1.71 5.87
N ALA A 108 -4.27 -1.85 4.93
CA ALA A 108 -4.01 -3.14 4.34
C ALA A 108 -3.03 -3.92 5.23
N TRP A 109 -3.44 -5.12 5.62
CA TRP A 109 -2.70 -5.99 6.53
C TRP A 109 -1.82 -6.98 5.76
N PHE A 110 -0.60 -7.19 6.23
CA PHE A 110 0.27 -8.23 5.69
C PHE A 110 -0.34 -9.61 5.93
N VAL A 111 -0.40 -10.45 4.88
CA VAL A 111 -0.93 -11.82 5.00
C VAL A 111 0.11 -12.74 5.64
N PRO A 112 -0.17 -13.37 6.79
CA PRO A 112 0.76 -14.27 7.46
C PRO A 112 0.84 -15.61 6.73
N ALA A 113 1.63 -15.66 5.66
CA ALA A 113 1.96 -16.85 4.89
C ALA A 113 3.42 -17.29 5.17
N ASN A 114 3.95 -18.22 4.39
CA ASN A 114 5.32 -18.72 4.57
C ASN A 114 6.41 -17.71 4.10
N THR A 115 6.05 -16.47 3.84
CA THR A 115 6.96 -15.45 3.32
C THR A 115 7.51 -14.57 4.45
N GLN A 116 8.82 -14.39 4.47
CA GLN A 116 9.47 -13.40 5.33
C GLN A 116 9.05 -11.99 4.90
N PRO A 117 8.49 -11.15 5.79
CA PRO A 117 7.94 -9.85 5.41
C PRO A 117 9.00 -8.81 5.03
N PHE A 118 10.15 -8.84 5.68
CA PHE A 118 11.21 -7.85 5.54
C PHE A 118 12.43 -8.43 4.88
N VAL A 119 13.01 -7.67 3.95
CA VAL A 119 14.24 -8.02 3.21
C VAL A 119 15.18 -6.83 3.23
N ALA A 120 16.47 -7.11 3.43
CA ALA A 120 17.50 -6.12 3.21
C ALA A 120 17.67 -5.91 1.69
N GLU A 121 17.69 -4.66 1.27
CA GLU A 121 17.87 -4.24 -0.12
C GLU A 121 18.97 -3.17 -0.15
N ILE A 122 19.72 -3.11 -1.23
CA ILE A 122 20.76 -2.09 -1.40
C ILE A 122 20.32 -1.16 -2.51
N ILE A 123 20.18 0.11 -2.18
CA ILE A 123 19.93 1.17 -3.14
C ILE A 123 21.19 1.99 -3.29
N THR A 124 21.65 2.11 -4.52
CA THR A 124 22.82 2.91 -4.84
C THR A 124 22.35 4.21 -5.49
N THR A 125 22.62 5.33 -4.84
CA THR A 125 22.35 6.66 -5.42
C THR A 125 23.54 7.01 -6.31
N HIS A 126 23.28 7.18 -7.60
CA HIS A 126 24.23 7.74 -8.57
C HIS A 126 24.03 9.27 -8.61
N HIS A 127 25.11 10.01 -8.88
CA HIS A 127 25.10 11.47 -9.09
C HIS A 127 24.51 12.27 -7.91
N GLN A 128 24.94 11.92 -6.69
CA GLN A 128 24.44 12.53 -5.45
C GLN A 128 24.71 14.06 -5.41
N ASP A 129 25.89 14.50 -5.88
CA ASP A 129 26.27 15.90 -5.88
C ASP A 129 25.49 16.71 -6.93
N TYR A 130 25.11 16.10 -8.06
CA TYR A 130 24.21 16.71 -9.04
C TYR A 130 22.79 16.91 -8.43
N TYR A 131 22.21 15.88 -7.80
CA TYR A 131 20.89 15.98 -7.17
C TYR A 131 20.86 16.93 -5.97
N ASN A 132 21.97 17.09 -5.28
CA ASN A 132 22.12 18.07 -4.19
C ASN A 132 22.46 19.49 -4.66
N GLY A 133 22.52 19.74 -5.95
CA GLY A 133 22.82 21.04 -6.54
C GLY A 133 24.26 21.51 -6.37
N LYS A 134 25.19 20.63 -6.02
CA LYS A 134 26.62 20.94 -5.89
C LYS A 134 27.36 20.92 -7.22
N GLN A 135 26.82 20.23 -8.20
CA GLN A 135 27.34 20.15 -9.57
C GLN A 135 26.24 20.47 -10.58
N LEU A 136 26.61 21.13 -11.70
CA LEU A 136 25.68 21.48 -12.76
C LEU A 136 25.39 20.34 -13.73
N GLU A 137 26.26 19.34 -13.80
CA GLU A 137 26.15 18.19 -14.67
C GLU A 137 26.41 16.92 -13.87
N ALA A 138 25.78 15.81 -14.27
CA ALA A 138 26.01 14.49 -13.67
C ALA A 138 27.40 14.00 -14.10
N ASP A 139 28.26 13.68 -13.12
CA ASP A 139 29.59 13.12 -13.37
C ASP A 139 29.56 11.60 -13.28
N GLU A 140 29.94 10.91 -14.37
CA GLU A 140 30.04 9.45 -14.41
C GLU A 140 31.18 8.88 -13.54
N MET A 141 32.10 9.75 -13.08
CA MET A 141 33.22 9.37 -12.20
C MET A 141 32.85 9.40 -10.71
N GLU A 142 31.63 9.82 -10.35
CA GLU A 142 31.17 9.76 -8.97
C GLU A 142 31.06 8.31 -8.47
N SER A 143 31.69 8.02 -7.34
CA SER A 143 31.59 6.71 -6.71
C SER A 143 30.18 6.51 -6.12
N PRO A 144 29.41 5.52 -6.59
CA PRO A 144 28.10 5.26 -6.04
C PRO A 144 28.19 4.81 -4.59
N ILE A 145 27.41 5.42 -3.70
CA ILE A 145 27.35 5.06 -2.28
C ILE A 145 26.20 4.07 -2.07
N PRO A 146 26.48 2.79 -1.76
CA PRO A 146 25.45 1.82 -1.45
C PRO A 146 24.78 2.17 -0.12
N ASN A 147 23.46 2.37 -0.15
CA ASN A 147 22.65 2.61 1.04
C ASN A 147 21.76 1.38 1.30
N GLN A 148 21.89 0.81 2.50
CA GLN A 148 21.12 -0.35 2.91
C GLN A 148 19.72 0.08 3.35
N GLN A 149 18.69 -0.51 2.75
CA GLN A 149 17.29 -0.23 3.00
C GLN A 149 16.54 -1.50 3.41
N ILE A 150 15.42 -1.34 4.10
CA ILE A 150 14.51 -2.44 4.40
C ILE A 150 13.30 -2.34 3.46
N ALA A 151 13.09 -3.38 2.67
CA ALA A 151 11.94 -3.50 1.80
C ALA A 151 10.96 -4.56 2.32
N THR A 152 9.73 -4.51 1.86
CA THR A 152 8.68 -5.50 2.14
C THR A 152 8.45 -6.39 0.91
N GLN A 153 8.18 -7.67 1.16
CA GLN A 153 7.73 -8.65 0.16
C GLN A 153 6.56 -9.46 0.72
N GLY A 154 5.86 -10.21 -0.13
CA GLY A 154 4.72 -11.05 0.25
C GLY A 154 3.41 -10.46 -0.19
N SER A 155 2.33 -10.72 0.54
CA SER A 155 0.98 -10.32 0.14
C SER A 155 0.31 -9.46 1.20
N PHE A 156 -0.63 -8.63 0.76
CA PHE A 156 -1.46 -7.80 1.62
C PHE A 156 -2.93 -8.10 1.41
N TYR A 157 -3.70 -8.05 2.49
CA TYR A 157 -5.14 -8.15 2.52
C TYR A 157 -5.75 -6.75 2.63
N PHE A 158 -6.60 -6.42 1.68
CA PHE A 158 -7.28 -5.14 1.56
C PHE A 158 -8.76 -5.30 1.91
N ALA A 159 -9.32 -4.34 2.65
CA ALA A 159 -10.72 -4.30 3.01
C ALA A 159 -11.28 -2.88 2.78
N ILE A 160 -12.40 -2.80 2.08
CA ILE A 160 -13.14 -1.57 1.81
C ILE A 160 -14.53 -1.77 2.37
N GLU A 161 -14.91 -0.95 3.35
CA GLU A 161 -16.23 -1.02 4.00
C GLU A 161 -17.20 -0.02 3.37
N CYS A 162 -18.45 -0.39 3.25
CA CYS A 162 -19.51 0.47 2.76
C CYS A 162 -20.71 0.52 3.71
N ALA A 163 -21.50 1.58 3.61
CA ALA A 163 -22.81 1.65 4.25
C ALA A 163 -23.78 0.63 3.63
N PRO A 164 -24.82 0.22 4.35
CA PRO A 164 -25.87 -0.65 3.80
C PRO A 164 -26.43 -0.10 2.48
N GLY A 165 -26.52 -0.96 1.46
CA GLY A 165 -27.00 -0.59 0.13
C GLY A 165 -25.94 0.02 -0.80
N ALA A 166 -24.72 0.27 -0.33
CA ALA A 166 -23.61 0.82 -1.13
C ALA A 166 -22.62 -0.26 -1.62
N GLN A 167 -22.99 -1.54 -1.56
CA GLN A 167 -22.12 -2.67 -1.91
C GLN A 167 -21.51 -2.57 -3.32
N ALA A 168 -22.29 -2.12 -4.30
CA ALA A 168 -21.79 -1.96 -5.67
C ALA A 168 -20.63 -0.97 -5.74
N TRP A 169 -20.62 0.06 -4.91
CA TRP A 169 -19.52 1.02 -4.82
C TRP A 169 -18.27 0.41 -4.19
N ALA A 170 -18.42 -0.43 -3.18
CA ALA A 170 -17.27 -1.13 -2.57
C ALA A 170 -16.62 -2.11 -3.55
N VAL A 171 -17.42 -2.87 -4.31
CA VAL A 171 -16.92 -3.77 -5.36
C VAL A 171 -16.23 -2.98 -6.49
N TYR A 172 -16.82 -1.88 -6.92
CA TYR A 172 -16.20 -0.99 -7.91
C TYR A 172 -14.86 -0.44 -7.41
N ALA A 173 -14.82 0.03 -6.15
CA ALA A 173 -13.61 0.55 -5.52
C ALA A 173 -12.52 -0.52 -5.36
N GLN A 174 -12.90 -1.77 -5.05
CA GLN A 174 -11.99 -2.92 -4.99
C GLN A 174 -11.31 -3.15 -6.35
N ASN A 175 -12.08 -3.20 -7.42
CA ASN A 175 -11.54 -3.39 -8.77
C ASN A 175 -10.64 -2.23 -9.19
N LEU A 176 -11.05 -0.99 -8.89
CA LEU A 176 -10.28 0.22 -9.15
C LEU A 176 -8.93 0.19 -8.40
N LEU A 177 -8.95 -0.15 -7.12
CA LEU A 177 -7.74 -0.27 -6.30
C LEU A 177 -6.81 -1.36 -6.83
N PHE A 178 -7.34 -2.53 -7.17
CA PHE A 178 -6.52 -3.62 -7.70
C PHE A 178 -5.82 -3.22 -9.02
N GLN A 179 -6.55 -2.58 -9.93
CA GLN A 179 -5.95 -2.03 -11.16
C GLN A 179 -4.91 -0.95 -10.89
N ALA A 180 -5.16 -0.06 -9.93
CA ALA A 180 -4.20 0.95 -9.50
C ALA A 180 -2.90 0.32 -8.98
N LEU A 181 -3.00 -0.71 -8.15
CA LEU A 181 -1.85 -1.45 -7.61
C LEU A 181 -1.06 -2.18 -8.70
N GLN A 182 -1.73 -2.66 -9.76
CA GLN A 182 -1.07 -3.32 -10.89
C GLN A 182 -0.37 -2.33 -11.84
N THR A 183 -0.94 -1.14 -12.03
CA THR A 183 -0.49 -0.22 -13.10
C THR A 183 0.34 0.94 -12.59
N GLN A 184 0.03 1.48 -11.41
CA GLN A 184 0.74 2.61 -10.80
C GLN A 184 1.58 2.18 -9.59
N GLY A 185 1.22 1.06 -8.94
CA GLY A 185 1.89 0.56 -7.76
C GLY A 185 1.56 1.35 -6.49
N ALA A 186 2.25 1.00 -5.40
CA ALA A 186 2.14 1.62 -4.09
C ALA A 186 3.51 1.96 -3.51
N GLY A 187 3.54 2.91 -2.58
CA GLY A 187 4.75 3.27 -1.85
C GLY A 187 5.72 4.12 -2.66
N SER A 188 7.01 3.98 -2.36
CA SER A 188 8.07 4.77 -2.98
C SER A 188 8.77 4.03 -4.10
N LYS A 189 9.41 4.79 -5.02
CA LYS A 189 10.24 4.28 -6.12
C LYS A 189 9.49 3.42 -7.15
N THR A 190 8.20 3.70 -7.38
CA THR A 190 7.40 3.01 -8.39
C THR A 190 7.98 3.19 -9.80
N ALA A 191 8.53 4.36 -10.13
CA ALA A 191 9.23 4.59 -11.40
C ALA A 191 10.46 3.69 -11.61
N SER A 192 11.01 3.10 -10.53
CA SER A 192 12.12 2.15 -10.58
C SER A 192 11.66 0.68 -10.50
N GLY A 193 10.36 0.42 -10.65
CA GLY A 193 9.78 -0.92 -10.66
C GLY A 193 9.40 -1.49 -9.29
N TYR A 194 9.44 -0.70 -8.23
CA TYR A 194 9.02 -1.12 -6.89
C TYR A 194 7.52 -0.90 -6.66
N GLY A 195 6.94 -1.70 -5.75
CA GLY A 195 5.58 -1.48 -5.27
C GLY A 195 4.44 -1.89 -6.18
N TYR A 196 4.71 -2.62 -7.25
CA TYR A 196 3.67 -3.21 -8.09
C TYR A 196 3.10 -4.48 -7.47
N PHE A 197 1.83 -4.74 -7.74
CA PHE A 197 1.12 -5.90 -7.22
C PHE A 197 0.58 -6.80 -8.34
N THR A 198 0.44 -8.07 -8.00
CA THR A 198 -0.19 -9.11 -8.80
C THR A 198 -1.21 -9.85 -7.95
N GLU A 199 -1.82 -10.90 -8.49
CA GLU A 199 -2.61 -11.82 -7.68
C GLU A 199 -1.77 -12.39 -6.54
N ALA A 200 -2.39 -12.59 -5.38
CA ALA A 200 -1.71 -13.18 -4.24
C ALA A 200 -1.35 -14.65 -4.53
N ALA A 201 -0.21 -15.10 -4.02
CA ALA A 201 0.21 -16.49 -4.09
C ALA A 201 -0.82 -17.42 -3.42
N GLU A 202 -0.89 -18.67 -3.83
CA GLU A 202 -1.88 -19.64 -3.34
C GLU A 202 -1.87 -19.82 -1.82
N ASP A 203 -0.69 -19.84 -1.19
CA ASP A 203 -0.55 -19.96 0.27
C ASP A 203 -1.10 -18.75 1.01
N ALA A 204 -0.96 -17.55 0.44
CA ALA A 204 -1.59 -16.33 0.95
C ALA A 204 -3.11 -16.34 0.75
N GLN A 205 -3.60 -16.81 -0.40
CA GLN A 205 -5.04 -16.95 -0.66
C GLN A 205 -5.71 -17.93 0.31
N ARG A 206 -5.01 -19.00 0.71
CA ARG A 206 -5.52 -19.99 1.71
C ARG A 206 -5.54 -19.46 3.14
N SER A 207 -4.91 -18.33 3.39
CA SER A 207 -4.85 -17.68 4.71
C SER A 207 -5.97 -16.68 4.96
N ILE A 208 -6.79 -16.42 3.95
CA ILE A 208 -7.97 -15.54 3.96
C ILE A 208 -9.23 -16.35 3.64
#